data_42729690027dde7a2fbdf398ce1d70d6
#
_entry.id   42729690027dde7a2fbdf398ce1d70d6
#
_cell.length_a   1.000
_cell.length_b   1.000
_cell.length_c   1.000
_cell.angle_alpha   90.00
_cell.angle_beta   90.00
_cell.angle_gamma   90.00
#
_symmetry.space_group_name_H-M   'P 1'
#
loop_
_entity.id
_entity.type
_entity.pdbx_description
1 polymer ?
#
loop_
_entity_poly.entity_id
_entity_poly.type
_entity_poly.pdbx_seq_one_letter_code
_entity_poly.pdbx_strand_id
1 'polypeptide(L)'
;MNTKRQEGFSLIELLIVVAIIGIIAAIAIPNLLASRRAANEGSALATMRVISSSEATYQATAGAGSYGTLASMRTVGLVDSVVAAATIGGGTAKSGYLFSAGPVAGPSVPAFDAKSQAGVHTGVSPITGTGTRAFFTYEAGVMYFNTTATAPTCTADDSRTVTGTVLN
;
A
#
# COMPACT_ATOMS: atom_id res chain seq x y z
N MET A 1 19.32 8.90 63.49
CA MET A 1 18.53 8.30 62.40
C MET A 1 17.75 9.41 61.70
N ASN A 2 18.11 9.75 60.45
CA ASN A 2 17.45 10.83 59.71
C ASN A 2 16.33 10.21 58.89
N THR A 3 15.10 10.29 59.33
CA THR A 3 13.91 9.88 58.60
C THR A 3 13.69 10.88 57.46
N LYS A 4 14.09 10.55 56.26
CA LYS A 4 13.70 11.30 55.07
C LYS A 4 12.16 11.25 54.96
N ARG A 5 11.51 12.40 55.05
CA ARG A 5 10.09 12.53 54.78
C ARG A 5 9.85 12.13 53.32
N GLN A 6 9.07 11.10 53.13
CA GLN A 6 8.53 10.77 51.81
C GLN A 6 7.41 11.78 51.55
N GLU A 7 7.67 12.76 50.68
CA GLU A 7 6.63 13.67 50.23
C GLU A 7 5.79 12.91 49.18
N GLY A 8 4.51 12.73 49.46
CA GLY A 8 3.56 12.09 48.54
C GLY A 8 3.13 13.04 47.44
N PHE A 9 2.84 12.50 46.22
CA PHE A 9 2.29 13.25 45.11
C PHE A 9 0.89 13.79 45.45
N SER A 10 0.62 15.05 45.13
CA SER A 10 -0.71 15.64 45.25
C SER A 10 -1.64 15.11 44.16
N LEU A 11 -2.90 14.85 44.47
CA LEU A 11 -3.93 14.42 43.52
C LEU A 11 -4.12 15.48 42.41
N ILE A 12 -4.01 16.78 42.75
CA ILE A 12 -4.15 17.85 41.77
C ILE A 12 -2.99 17.92 40.79
N GLU A 13 -1.75 17.60 41.23
CA GLU A 13 -0.60 17.52 40.33
C GLU A 13 -0.79 16.43 39.28
N LEU A 14 -1.30 15.26 39.69
CA LEU A 14 -1.59 14.17 38.74
C LEU A 14 -2.71 14.56 37.77
N LEU A 15 -3.76 15.25 38.28
CA LEU A 15 -4.91 15.65 37.47
C LEU A 15 -4.53 16.67 36.39
N ILE A 16 -3.68 17.65 36.73
CA ILE A 16 -3.19 18.65 35.77
C ILE A 16 -2.34 17.98 34.69
N VAL A 17 -1.46 17.06 35.05
CA VAL A 17 -0.61 16.35 34.07
C VAL A 17 -1.44 15.53 33.07
N VAL A 18 -2.44 14.77 33.57
CA VAL A 18 -3.33 14.00 32.71
C VAL A 18 -4.15 14.90 31.78
N ALA A 19 -4.62 16.06 32.27
CA ALA A 19 -5.34 17.02 31.48
C ALA A 19 -4.48 17.58 30.32
N ILE A 20 -3.22 17.94 30.59
CA ILE A 20 -2.28 18.45 29.58
C ILE A 20 -1.97 17.36 28.56
N ILE A 21 -1.69 16.13 28.99
CA ILE A 21 -1.44 14.98 28.09
C ILE A 21 -2.67 14.75 27.19
N GLY A 22 -3.88 14.82 27.75
CA GLY A 22 -5.12 14.67 26.99
C GLY A 22 -5.28 15.69 25.88
N ILE A 23 -4.97 16.96 26.14
CA ILE A 23 -5.02 18.04 25.15
C ILE A 23 -3.98 17.81 24.04
N ILE A 24 -2.74 17.45 24.40
CA ILE A 24 -1.69 17.18 23.40
C ILE A 24 -2.07 15.96 22.56
N ALA A 25 -2.54 14.87 23.16
CA ALA A 25 -2.96 13.68 22.48
C ALA A 25 -4.12 13.92 21.49
N ALA A 26 -5.09 14.75 21.87
CA ALA A 26 -6.23 15.08 21.02
C ALA A 26 -5.81 15.74 19.69
N ILE A 27 -4.73 16.52 19.68
CA ILE A 27 -4.20 17.16 18.48
C ILE A 27 -3.21 16.23 17.75
N ALA A 28 -2.37 15.50 18.49
CA ALA A 28 -1.29 14.71 17.92
C ALA A 28 -1.76 13.43 17.22
N ILE A 29 -2.77 12.73 17.79
CA ILE A 29 -3.24 11.44 17.25
C ILE A 29 -3.79 11.57 15.83
N PRO A 30 -4.73 12.48 15.49
CA PRO A 30 -5.24 12.61 14.12
C PRO A 30 -4.15 12.98 13.12
N ASN A 31 -3.22 13.85 13.49
CA ASN A 31 -2.10 14.24 12.64
C ASN A 31 -1.14 13.06 12.38
N LEU A 32 -0.86 12.24 13.40
CA LEU A 32 -0.05 11.04 13.25
C LEU A 32 -0.70 10.02 12.32
N LEU A 33 -2.02 9.83 12.41
CA LEU A 33 -2.75 8.93 11.51
C LEU A 33 -2.71 9.41 10.07
N ALA A 34 -2.87 10.71 9.83
CA ALA A 34 -2.75 11.30 8.50
C ALA A 34 -1.34 11.10 7.91
N SER A 35 -0.30 11.35 8.70
CA SER A 35 1.10 11.15 8.29
C SER A 35 1.40 9.69 7.98
N ARG A 36 0.88 8.75 8.78
CA ARG A 36 1.02 7.30 8.51
C ARG A 36 0.35 6.89 7.20
N ARG A 37 -0.86 7.39 6.93
CA ARG A 37 -1.55 7.13 5.65
C ARG A 37 -0.73 7.63 4.47
N ALA A 38 -0.24 8.86 4.52
CA ALA A 38 0.59 9.43 3.46
C ALA A 38 1.88 8.63 3.24
N ALA A 39 2.55 8.18 4.30
CA ALA A 39 3.74 7.34 4.22
C ALA A 39 3.44 5.96 3.59
N ASN A 40 2.31 5.33 3.96
CA ASN A 40 1.88 4.06 3.38
C ASN A 40 1.56 4.21 1.89
N GLU A 41 0.86 5.27 1.49
CA GLU A 41 0.57 5.58 0.08
C GLU A 41 1.85 5.81 -0.72
N GLY A 42 2.82 6.56 -0.18
CA GLY A 42 4.13 6.73 -0.81
C GLY A 42 4.89 5.42 -0.99
N SER A 43 4.87 4.54 0.03
CA SER A 43 5.45 3.20 -0.05
C SER A 43 4.77 2.33 -1.09
N ALA A 44 3.43 2.37 -1.17
CA ALA A 44 2.66 1.63 -2.17
C ALA A 44 3.00 2.10 -3.58
N LEU A 45 3.06 3.40 -3.82
CA LEU A 45 3.41 3.99 -5.10
C LEU A 45 4.83 3.60 -5.54
N ALA A 46 5.80 3.64 -4.63
CA ALA A 46 7.16 3.19 -4.90
C ALA A 46 7.19 1.69 -5.28
N THR A 47 6.44 0.86 -4.56
CA THR A 47 6.32 -0.57 -4.87
C THR A 47 5.66 -0.81 -6.24
N MET A 48 4.63 -0.04 -6.61
CA MET A 48 4.00 -0.13 -7.93
C MET A 48 4.97 0.21 -9.08
N ARG A 49 5.87 1.19 -8.88
CA ARG A 49 6.92 1.50 -9.86
C ARG A 49 7.93 0.35 -10.01
N VAL A 50 8.30 -0.27 -8.89
CA VAL A 50 9.16 -1.47 -8.91
C VAL A 50 8.47 -2.61 -9.66
N ILE A 51 7.20 -2.89 -9.39
CA ILE A 51 6.44 -3.92 -10.10
C ILE A 51 6.40 -3.63 -11.61
N SER A 52 6.10 -2.40 -12.02
CA SER A 52 6.04 -2.01 -13.43
C SER A 52 7.39 -2.21 -14.14
N SER A 53 8.50 -1.81 -13.52
CA SER A 53 9.84 -2.03 -14.07
C SER A 53 10.24 -3.51 -14.09
N SER A 54 9.81 -4.27 -13.10
CA SER A 54 10.05 -5.72 -13.01
C SER A 54 9.28 -6.47 -14.10
N GLU A 55 8.05 -6.06 -14.41
CA GLU A 55 7.26 -6.63 -15.51
C GLU A 55 7.93 -6.41 -16.85
N ALA A 56 8.41 -5.21 -17.13
CA ALA A 56 9.15 -4.92 -18.36
C ALA A 56 10.45 -5.76 -18.48
N THR A 57 11.16 -5.91 -17.36
CA THR A 57 12.37 -6.74 -17.31
C THR A 57 12.03 -8.23 -17.48
N TYR A 58 10.97 -8.71 -16.84
CA TYR A 58 10.52 -10.10 -16.96
C TYR A 58 10.12 -10.42 -18.40
N GLN A 59 9.34 -9.57 -19.05
CA GLN A 59 8.95 -9.72 -20.45
C GLN A 59 10.17 -9.83 -21.38
N ALA A 60 11.17 -8.97 -21.15
CA ALA A 60 12.38 -8.95 -21.98
C ALA A 60 13.33 -10.13 -21.74
N THR A 61 13.21 -10.83 -20.61
CA THR A 61 14.15 -11.89 -20.20
C THR A 61 13.45 -13.24 -20.00
N ALA A 62 12.99 -13.52 -18.79
CA ALA A 62 12.44 -14.82 -18.40
C ALA A 62 11.05 -15.11 -18.99
N GLY A 63 10.30 -14.08 -19.34
CA GLY A 63 8.93 -14.19 -19.87
C GLY A 63 8.84 -14.53 -21.35
N ALA A 64 9.98 -14.51 -22.09
CA ALA A 64 10.02 -14.75 -23.53
C ALA A 64 8.97 -13.93 -24.32
N GLY A 65 8.84 -12.65 -23.98
CA GLY A 65 7.85 -11.73 -24.55
C GLY A 65 6.52 -11.63 -23.79
N SER A 66 6.29 -12.46 -22.79
CA SER A 66 5.07 -12.42 -21.96
C SER A 66 5.34 -11.79 -20.60
N TYR A 67 4.34 -11.12 -20.06
CA TYR A 67 4.38 -10.60 -18.67
C TYR A 67 4.18 -11.72 -17.64
N GLY A 68 4.62 -11.47 -16.40
CA GLY A 68 4.58 -12.45 -15.33
C GLY A 68 3.60 -12.11 -14.21
N THR A 69 3.44 -13.04 -13.27
CA THR A 69 2.78 -12.78 -12.00
C THR A 69 3.82 -12.33 -10.97
N LEU A 70 3.36 -11.76 -9.83
CA LEU A 70 4.26 -11.46 -8.70
C LEU A 70 5.08 -12.70 -8.27
N ALA A 71 4.46 -13.89 -8.32
CA ALA A 71 5.13 -15.14 -7.98
C ALA A 71 6.22 -15.50 -9.01
N SER A 72 5.93 -15.36 -10.31
CA SER A 72 6.91 -15.61 -11.38
C SER A 72 8.10 -14.65 -11.30
N MET A 73 7.83 -13.36 -11.10
CA MET A 73 8.89 -12.34 -10.94
C MET A 73 9.75 -12.58 -9.68
N ARG A 74 9.15 -13.12 -8.61
CA ARG A 74 9.91 -13.52 -7.43
C ARG A 74 10.87 -14.66 -7.70
N THR A 75 10.47 -15.68 -8.46
CA THR A 75 11.34 -16.85 -8.75
C THR A 75 12.61 -16.47 -9.50
N VAL A 76 12.55 -15.40 -10.29
CA VAL A 76 13.72 -14.86 -11.02
C VAL A 76 14.40 -13.69 -10.29
N GLY A 77 13.98 -13.38 -9.05
CA GLY A 77 14.64 -12.37 -8.21
C GLY A 77 14.33 -10.91 -8.57
N LEU A 78 13.33 -10.63 -9.40
CA LEU A 78 12.95 -9.27 -9.81
C LEU A 78 12.07 -8.55 -8.77
N VAL A 79 11.38 -9.31 -7.93
CA VAL A 79 10.51 -8.79 -6.87
C VAL A 79 10.86 -9.47 -5.56
N ASP A 80 10.88 -8.68 -4.49
CA ASP A 80 11.18 -9.15 -3.15
C ASP A 80 10.04 -10.05 -2.59
N SER A 81 10.39 -10.92 -1.64
CA SER A 81 9.47 -11.88 -1.04
C SER A 81 8.32 -11.22 -0.28
N VAL A 82 8.53 -10.03 0.29
CA VAL A 82 7.49 -9.28 1.03
C VAL A 82 6.44 -8.75 0.07
N VAL A 83 6.85 -8.21 -1.09
CA VAL A 83 5.92 -7.77 -2.15
C VAL A 83 5.17 -8.95 -2.73
N ALA A 84 5.86 -10.05 -3.02
CA ALA A 84 5.23 -11.26 -3.58
C ALA A 84 4.24 -11.93 -2.60
N ALA A 85 4.44 -11.79 -1.30
CA ALA A 85 3.52 -12.28 -0.27
C ALA A 85 2.33 -11.33 -0.01
N ALA A 86 2.46 -10.05 -0.39
CA ALA A 86 1.43 -9.04 -0.16
C ALA A 86 0.37 -9.05 -1.29
N THR A 87 -0.26 -10.20 -1.54
CA THR A 87 -1.21 -10.40 -2.64
C THR A 87 -2.63 -10.00 -2.28
N ILE A 88 -3.33 -9.36 -3.23
CA ILE A 88 -4.78 -9.10 -3.13
C ILE A 88 -5.52 -10.44 -3.07
N GLY A 89 -6.38 -10.61 -2.05
CA GLY A 89 -7.17 -11.82 -1.88
C GLY A 89 -6.66 -12.80 -0.81
N GLY A 90 -5.58 -12.47 -0.08
CA GLY A 90 -5.15 -13.35 1.03
C GLY A 90 -3.72 -13.19 1.52
N GLY A 91 -2.99 -12.19 1.01
CA GLY A 91 -1.61 -11.96 1.40
C GLY A 91 -1.43 -11.12 2.68
N THR A 92 -0.19 -11.04 3.16
CA THR A 92 0.21 -10.16 4.26
C THR A 92 0.55 -8.77 3.70
N ALA A 93 -0.17 -7.74 4.13
CA ALA A 93 0.00 -6.39 3.61
C ALA A 93 1.43 -5.84 3.85
N LYS A 94 2.03 -5.23 2.82
CA LYS A 94 3.25 -4.44 2.91
C LYS A 94 2.89 -2.97 3.10
N SER A 95 3.33 -2.38 4.20
CA SER A 95 2.96 -0.99 4.56
C SER A 95 1.45 -0.72 4.46
N GLY A 96 0.63 -1.70 4.86
CA GLY A 96 -0.83 -1.60 4.80
C GLY A 96 -1.45 -1.72 3.40
N TYR A 97 -0.68 -2.12 2.37
CA TYR A 97 -1.16 -2.33 1.01
C TYR A 97 -0.96 -3.77 0.53
N LEU A 98 -1.91 -4.24 -0.27
CA LEU A 98 -1.86 -5.48 -1.02
C LEU A 98 -1.68 -5.17 -2.51
N PHE A 99 -1.01 -6.05 -3.23
CA PHE A 99 -0.65 -5.88 -4.63
C PHE A 99 -1.15 -7.06 -5.46
N SER A 100 -1.34 -6.80 -6.75
CA SER A 100 -1.58 -7.83 -7.75
C SER A 100 -0.87 -7.38 -9.02
N ALA A 101 -0.22 -8.29 -9.70
CA ALA A 101 0.32 -8.07 -11.03
C ALA A 101 0.23 -9.37 -11.81
N GLY A 102 -0.02 -9.25 -13.11
CA GLY A 102 -0.09 -10.41 -13.98
C GLY A 102 -0.49 -10.05 -15.41
N PRO A 103 -0.30 -11.01 -16.33
CA PRO A 103 -0.71 -10.85 -17.71
C PRO A 103 -2.23 -10.69 -17.81
N VAL A 104 -2.67 -9.93 -18.80
CA VAL A 104 -4.07 -9.75 -19.16
C VAL A 104 -4.37 -10.59 -20.41
N ALA A 105 -5.43 -11.38 -20.35
CA ALA A 105 -5.95 -12.12 -21.49
C ALA A 105 -6.89 -11.22 -22.31
N GLY A 106 -6.75 -11.23 -23.63
CA GLY A 106 -7.64 -10.52 -24.55
C GLY A 106 -6.94 -9.61 -25.56
N PRO A 107 -5.95 -8.76 -25.16
CA PRO A 107 -5.22 -7.95 -26.13
C PRO A 107 -4.44 -8.80 -27.14
N SER A 108 -4.35 -8.30 -28.38
CA SER A 108 -3.58 -8.93 -29.46
C SER A 108 -2.07 -8.92 -29.21
N VAL A 109 -1.61 -8.00 -28.36
CA VAL A 109 -0.23 -7.90 -27.89
C VAL A 109 -0.15 -8.24 -26.39
N PRO A 110 0.97 -8.76 -25.90
CA PRO A 110 1.15 -9.01 -24.47
C PRO A 110 0.88 -7.75 -23.64
N ALA A 111 0.06 -7.88 -22.64
CA ALA A 111 -0.34 -6.79 -21.76
C ALA A 111 -0.33 -7.24 -20.28
N PHE A 112 -0.16 -6.32 -19.35
CA PHE A 112 -0.27 -6.59 -17.92
C PHE A 112 -1.07 -5.53 -17.18
N ASP A 113 -1.63 -5.93 -16.06
CA ASP A 113 -2.23 -5.05 -15.06
C ASP A 113 -1.51 -5.23 -13.73
N ALA A 114 -1.09 -4.13 -13.12
CA ALA A 114 -0.64 -4.12 -11.74
C ALA A 114 -1.52 -3.20 -10.90
N LYS A 115 -1.94 -3.68 -9.73
CA LYS A 115 -2.89 -3.02 -8.84
C LYS A 115 -2.38 -3.00 -7.41
N SER A 116 -2.69 -1.94 -6.66
CA SER A 116 -2.54 -1.91 -5.22
C SER A 116 -3.83 -1.46 -4.55
N GLN A 117 -4.13 -2.06 -3.42
CA GLN A 117 -5.29 -1.71 -2.59
C GLN A 117 -4.84 -1.58 -1.14
N ALA A 118 -5.44 -0.64 -0.39
CA ALA A 118 -5.28 -0.61 1.05
C ALA A 118 -5.71 -1.96 1.64
N GLY A 119 -4.85 -2.56 2.46
CA GLY A 119 -4.95 -3.96 2.85
C GLY A 119 -6.27 -4.31 3.52
N VAL A 120 -6.87 -5.39 3.04
CA VAL A 120 -7.95 -6.11 3.71
C VAL A 120 -7.33 -7.36 4.33
N HIS A 121 -7.28 -7.44 5.65
CA HIS A 121 -6.94 -8.68 6.32
C HIS A 121 -8.09 -9.67 6.14
N THR A 122 -7.81 -10.92 5.72
CA THR A 122 -8.81 -11.98 5.64
C THR A 122 -9.53 -12.13 6.99
N GLY A 123 -10.84 -11.85 7.00
CA GLY A 123 -11.69 -12.00 8.18
C GLY A 123 -12.00 -10.73 8.97
N VAL A 124 -11.42 -9.58 8.61
CA VAL A 124 -11.74 -8.28 9.23
C VAL A 124 -11.99 -7.27 8.12
N SER A 125 -13.00 -6.42 8.30
CA SER A 125 -13.30 -5.24 7.45
C SER A 125 -12.04 -4.53 6.96
N PRO A 126 -12.06 -3.84 5.82
CA PRO A 126 -10.88 -3.14 5.31
C PRO A 126 -10.25 -2.35 6.46
N ILE A 127 -8.92 -2.46 6.60
CA ILE A 127 -8.19 -1.72 7.64
C ILE A 127 -8.36 -0.24 7.29
N THR A 128 -9.45 0.33 7.76
CA THR A 128 -9.74 1.76 7.64
C THR A 128 -8.62 2.51 8.33
N GLY A 129 -7.73 3.11 7.56
CA GLY A 129 -6.65 3.90 8.12
C GLY A 129 -5.26 3.68 7.54
N THR A 130 -5.05 2.68 6.69
CA THR A 130 -3.74 2.42 6.07
C THR A 130 -3.45 3.32 4.87
N GLY A 131 -4.49 3.77 4.14
CA GLY A 131 -4.44 4.68 3.02
C GLY A 131 -5.83 4.96 2.48
N THR A 132 -5.97 5.98 1.64
CA THR A 132 -7.23 6.39 0.98
C THR A 132 -7.20 6.17 -0.52
N ARG A 133 -6.02 6.00 -1.11
CA ARG A 133 -5.84 5.80 -2.55
C ARG A 133 -5.52 4.36 -2.88
N ALA A 134 -6.08 3.87 -3.97
CA ALA A 134 -5.69 2.64 -4.62
C ALA A 134 -4.99 2.99 -5.95
N PHE A 135 -3.92 2.29 -6.29
CA PHE A 135 -3.11 2.59 -7.46
C PHE A 135 -3.20 1.48 -8.51
N PHE A 136 -2.98 1.87 -9.75
CA PHE A 136 -2.99 0.99 -10.90
C PHE A 136 -1.92 1.43 -11.91
N THR A 137 -1.30 0.49 -12.60
CA THR A 137 -0.45 0.72 -13.75
C THR A 137 -0.57 -0.44 -14.74
N TYR A 138 -0.18 -0.21 -15.96
CA TYR A 138 -0.22 -1.17 -17.05
C TYR A 138 1.00 -0.96 -17.96
N GLU A 139 1.07 -1.63 -19.08
CA GLU A 139 2.23 -1.65 -20.00
C GLU A 139 2.70 -0.26 -20.49
N ALA A 140 1.83 0.75 -20.52
CA ALA A 140 2.24 2.13 -20.84
C ALA A 140 3.04 2.81 -19.72
N GLY A 141 3.17 2.20 -18.53
CA GLY A 141 3.93 2.73 -17.41
C GLY A 141 3.28 3.93 -16.70
N VAL A 142 2.11 4.36 -17.13
CA VAL A 142 1.38 5.48 -16.51
C VAL A 142 0.73 4.99 -15.21
N MET A 143 0.87 5.80 -14.15
CA MET A 143 0.23 5.54 -12.86
C MET A 143 -1.13 6.21 -12.79
N TYR A 144 -2.12 5.45 -12.37
CA TYR A 144 -3.49 5.92 -12.11
C TYR A 144 -3.83 5.69 -10.64
N PHE A 145 -4.77 6.47 -10.13
CA PHE A 145 -5.30 6.28 -8.78
C PHE A 145 -6.81 6.52 -8.72
N ASN A 146 -7.44 5.89 -7.73
CA ASN A 146 -8.76 6.20 -7.23
C ASN A 146 -8.67 6.57 -5.75
N THR A 147 -9.56 7.43 -5.28
CA THR A 147 -9.73 7.76 -3.85
C THR A 147 -10.66 6.79 -3.13
N THR A 148 -10.98 5.67 -3.75
CA THR A 148 -11.77 4.57 -3.20
C THR A 148 -10.86 3.41 -2.84
N ALA A 149 -11.36 2.48 -2.03
CA ALA A 149 -10.62 1.26 -1.70
C ALA A 149 -10.36 0.34 -2.92
N THR A 150 -11.06 0.57 -4.02
CA THR A 150 -10.93 -0.23 -5.24
C THR A 150 -9.94 0.42 -6.19
N ALA A 151 -8.95 -0.34 -6.67
CA ALA A 151 -8.00 0.13 -7.68
C ALA A 151 -8.73 0.47 -9.01
N PRO A 152 -8.21 1.45 -9.78
CA PRO A 152 -8.62 1.64 -11.16
C PRO A 152 -8.57 0.33 -11.96
N THR A 153 -9.38 0.23 -12.98
CA THR A 153 -9.40 -0.93 -13.89
C THR A 153 -9.08 -0.49 -15.30
N CYS A 154 -8.50 -1.38 -16.08
CA CYS A 154 -8.27 -1.21 -17.51
C CYS A 154 -9.12 -2.21 -18.28
N THR A 155 -9.58 -1.82 -19.46
CA THR A 155 -10.25 -2.77 -20.37
C THR A 155 -9.25 -3.85 -20.82
N ALA A 156 -9.74 -5.07 -20.98
CA ALA A 156 -8.93 -6.21 -21.43
C ALA A 156 -8.93 -6.35 -22.97
N ASP A 157 -9.23 -5.30 -23.68
CA ASP A 157 -9.20 -5.21 -25.14
C ASP A 157 -8.00 -4.38 -25.63
N ASP A 158 -7.80 -4.32 -26.92
CA ASP A 158 -6.69 -3.56 -27.53
C ASP A 158 -6.79 -2.04 -27.31
N SER A 159 -7.95 -1.52 -26.87
CA SER A 159 -8.12 -0.09 -26.55
C SER A 159 -7.45 0.32 -25.24
N ARG A 160 -7.30 -0.62 -24.28
CA ARG A 160 -6.65 -0.42 -22.98
C ARG A 160 -7.11 0.88 -22.26
N THR A 161 -8.44 1.09 -22.23
CA THR A 161 -9.02 2.27 -21.56
C THR A 161 -8.99 2.11 -20.05
N VAL A 162 -8.39 3.05 -19.34
CA VAL A 162 -8.25 3.03 -17.88
C VAL A 162 -9.28 3.92 -17.20
N THR A 163 -9.97 3.36 -16.21
CA THR A 163 -10.84 4.12 -15.30
C THR A 163 -10.02 4.61 -14.10
N GLY A 164 -9.86 5.90 -13.94
CA GLY A 164 -9.09 6.46 -12.83
C GLY A 164 -8.46 7.80 -13.18
N THR A 165 -7.87 8.45 -12.18
CA THR A 165 -7.17 9.72 -12.34
C THR A 165 -5.68 9.46 -12.54
N VAL A 166 -5.08 10.09 -13.55
CA VAL A 166 -3.62 10.02 -13.79
C VAL A 166 -2.89 10.68 -12.61
N LEU A 167 -1.86 10.01 -12.14
CA LEU A 167 -0.97 10.57 -11.13
C LEU A 167 0.12 11.38 -11.84
N ASN A 168 0.05 12.70 -11.72
CA ASN A 168 1.06 13.64 -12.25
C ASN A 168 2.25 13.77 -11.29
#